data_1d75bad5a807d925e030e5e5aae2cdd7
#
_entry.id   1d75bad5a807d925e030e5e5aae2cdd7
#
_cell.length_a   1.000
_cell.length_b   1.000
_cell.length_c   1.000
_cell.angle_alpha   90.00
_cell.angle_beta   90.00
_cell.angle_gamma   90.00
#
_symmetry.space_group_name_H-M   'P 1'
#
loop_
_entity.id
_entity.type
_entity.pdbx_description
1 polymer ?
#
loop_
_entity_poly.entity_id
_entity_poly.type
_entity_poly.pdbx_seq_one_letter_code
_entity_poly.pdbx_strand_id
1 'polypeptide(L)'
;MLTDQEFIRYQRQVSLPEIGESGQARLGQSHVLLIGCGGLGSAASLYLAAAGVGKLVVIDDDRVDSSNLQRQVIYREGDIKLAKTEAMAQQLRHLNSLIQVRTITKRLDQAQLQLEVMLADVVLDCSDNLPTRQQINQVCYEQNTPLISAAAIGWQGQFAVFDYSDKPSNSGCYRCLYPFDELQQTMKCSETGIIGPVVGTLGNYQALAAIQKLAIDRFHVESGQLHLFDGLRMNWQTMSITKDKQCQVCGDNNLAPVSS
;
A
#
# COMPACT_ATOMS: atom_id res chain seq x y z
N MET A 1 14.93 -22.06 -4.35
CA MET A 1 14.69 -22.71 -5.66
C MET A 1 13.18 -22.83 -5.79
N LEU A 2 12.63 -22.42 -6.93
CA LEU A 2 11.18 -22.51 -7.18
C LEU A 2 10.78 -23.97 -7.38
N THR A 3 9.60 -24.35 -6.92
CA THR A 3 8.97 -25.61 -7.28
C THR A 3 8.51 -25.58 -8.74
N ASP A 4 8.28 -26.75 -9.36
CA ASP A 4 7.76 -26.83 -10.73
C ASP A 4 6.43 -26.08 -10.89
N GLN A 5 5.57 -26.16 -9.89
CA GLN A 5 4.30 -25.45 -9.87
C GLN A 5 4.46 -23.92 -9.84
N GLU A 6 5.38 -23.41 -9.03
CA GLU A 6 5.72 -21.99 -8.97
C GLU A 6 6.37 -21.53 -10.28
N PHE A 7 7.29 -22.33 -10.83
CA PHE A 7 7.94 -22.00 -12.10
C PHE A 7 6.93 -21.89 -13.24
N ILE A 8 6.03 -22.85 -13.38
CA ILE A 8 4.97 -22.82 -14.42
C ILE A 8 4.08 -21.59 -14.24
N ARG A 9 3.68 -21.27 -12.99
CA ARG A 9 2.80 -20.13 -12.70
C ARG A 9 3.47 -18.78 -12.99
N TYR A 10 4.74 -18.63 -12.61
CA TYR A 10 5.44 -17.34 -12.63
C TYR A 10 6.44 -17.21 -13.78
N GLN A 11 6.51 -18.16 -14.71
CA GLN A 11 7.50 -18.17 -15.80
C GLN A 11 7.58 -16.85 -16.58
N ARG A 12 6.46 -16.14 -16.75
CA ARG A 12 6.44 -14.85 -17.44
C ARG A 12 7.14 -13.74 -16.67
N GLN A 13 7.09 -13.78 -15.34
CA GLN A 13 7.84 -12.85 -14.47
C GLN A 13 9.31 -13.27 -14.38
N VAL A 14 9.56 -14.56 -14.21
CA VAL A 14 10.92 -15.11 -14.16
C VAL A 14 11.70 -14.82 -15.44
N SER A 15 11.03 -14.72 -16.59
CA SER A 15 11.65 -14.35 -17.87
C SER A 15 12.11 -12.89 -17.96
N LEU A 16 11.73 -12.02 -17.01
CA LEU A 16 12.22 -10.65 -16.93
C LEU A 16 13.62 -10.65 -16.29
N PRO A 17 14.67 -10.10 -16.97
CA PRO A 17 16.03 -10.12 -16.44
C PRO A 17 16.16 -9.50 -15.03
N GLU A 18 15.34 -8.49 -14.73
CA GLU A 18 15.34 -7.79 -13.46
C GLU A 18 14.78 -8.66 -12.31
N ILE A 19 13.89 -9.59 -12.62
CA ILE A 19 13.27 -10.49 -11.63
C ILE A 19 14.03 -11.81 -11.54
N GLY A 20 14.06 -12.57 -12.64
CA GLY A 20 14.64 -13.90 -12.66
C GLY A 20 14.06 -14.84 -11.61
N GLU A 21 14.66 -16.01 -11.43
CA GLU A 21 14.26 -16.97 -10.37
C GLU A 21 14.52 -16.39 -8.97
N SER A 22 15.61 -15.65 -8.80
CA SER A 22 15.97 -15.07 -7.49
C SER A 22 14.99 -14.00 -7.02
N GLY A 23 14.54 -13.13 -7.91
CA GLY A 23 13.50 -12.13 -7.60
C GLY A 23 12.16 -12.78 -7.30
N GLN A 24 11.78 -13.83 -8.05
CA GLN A 24 10.56 -14.57 -7.77
C GLN A 24 10.63 -15.31 -6.43
N ALA A 25 11.79 -15.87 -6.09
CA ALA A 25 12.00 -16.51 -4.79
C ALA A 25 11.88 -15.49 -3.63
N ARG A 26 12.41 -14.26 -3.81
CA ARG A 26 12.22 -13.17 -2.83
C ARG A 26 10.75 -12.80 -2.68
N LEU A 27 9.99 -12.66 -3.78
CA LEU A 27 8.54 -12.41 -3.71
C LEU A 27 7.82 -13.48 -2.89
N GLY A 28 8.14 -14.77 -3.12
CA GLY A 28 7.54 -15.89 -2.39
C GLY A 28 7.87 -15.92 -0.89
N GLN A 29 8.91 -15.22 -0.46
CA GLN A 29 9.29 -15.10 0.95
C GLN A 29 8.81 -13.80 1.60
N SER A 30 8.34 -12.85 0.79
CA SER A 30 8.00 -11.50 1.25
C SER A 30 6.67 -11.44 1.98
N HIS A 31 6.59 -10.49 2.90
CA HIS A 31 5.41 -10.15 3.69
C HIS A 31 4.96 -8.71 3.40
N VAL A 32 3.77 -8.56 2.85
CA VAL A 32 3.13 -7.26 2.60
C VAL A 32 2.00 -7.02 3.58
N LEU A 33 2.00 -5.85 4.20
CA LEU A 33 0.90 -5.35 5.02
C LEU A 33 0.07 -4.37 4.17
N LEU A 34 -1.21 -4.68 3.95
CA LEU A 34 -2.14 -3.86 3.20
C LEU A 34 -3.23 -3.33 4.14
N ILE A 35 -3.28 -2.01 4.31
CA ILE A 35 -4.21 -1.33 5.21
C ILE A 35 -5.27 -0.60 4.38
N GLY A 36 -6.51 -1.07 4.46
CA GLY A 36 -7.65 -0.62 3.66
C GLY A 36 -7.98 -1.55 2.51
N CYS A 37 -9.11 -2.24 2.59
CA CYS A 37 -9.63 -3.16 1.56
C CYS A 37 -10.65 -2.47 0.63
N GLY A 38 -10.52 -1.15 0.42
CA GLY A 38 -11.33 -0.35 -0.47
C GLY A 38 -10.91 -0.51 -1.94
N GLY A 39 -11.17 0.51 -2.77
CA GLY A 39 -10.86 0.48 -4.21
C GLY A 39 -9.37 0.32 -4.52
N LEU A 40 -8.50 1.02 -3.79
CA LEU A 40 -7.04 0.91 -3.90
C LEU A 40 -6.59 -0.52 -3.53
N GLY A 41 -6.95 -0.96 -2.33
CA GLY A 41 -6.56 -2.28 -1.81
C GLY A 41 -7.11 -3.42 -2.66
N SER A 42 -8.31 -3.29 -3.24
CA SER A 42 -8.89 -4.26 -4.17
C SER A 42 -7.99 -4.51 -5.38
N ALA A 43 -7.52 -3.45 -6.02
CA ALA A 43 -6.66 -3.56 -7.19
C ALA A 43 -5.25 -4.03 -6.81
N ALA A 44 -4.66 -3.44 -5.77
CA ALA A 44 -3.31 -3.78 -5.33
C ALA A 44 -3.19 -5.25 -4.91
N SER A 45 -4.12 -5.75 -4.09
CA SER A 45 -4.07 -7.11 -3.57
C SER A 45 -4.15 -8.18 -4.66
N LEU A 46 -4.94 -7.95 -5.71
CA LEU A 46 -5.06 -8.88 -6.84
C LEU A 46 -3.70 -9.09 -7.54
N TYR A 47 -2.98 -8.01 -7.85
CA TYR A 47 -1.69 -8.12 -8.52
C TYR A 47 -0.58 -8.64 -7.60
N LEU A 48 -0.59 -8.29 -6.32
CA LEU A 48 0.37 -8.85 -5.35
C LEU A 48 0.17 -10.36 -5.19
N ALA A 49 -1.08 -10.81 -5.07
CA ALA A 49 -1.41 -12.23 -4.99
C ALA A 49 -1.05 -12.98 -6.29
N ALA A 50 -1.41 -12.40 -7.46
CA ALA A 50 -1.10 -13.00 -8.76
C ALA A 50 0.42 -13.10 -9.00
N ALA A 51 1.19 -12.09 -8.56
CA ALA A 51 2.65 -12.06 -8.64
C ALA A 51 3.35 -13.05 -7.70
N GLY A 52 2.65 -13.62 -6.72
CA GLY A 52 3.20 -14.60 -5.80
C GLY A 52 3.93 -14.00 -4.61
N VAL A 53 3.47 -12.85 -4.09
CA VAL A 53 3.89 -12.36 -2.77
C VAL A 53 3.49 -13.39 -1.73
N GLY A 54 4.46 -13.93 -1.00
CA GLY A 54 4.25 -15.12 -0.16
C GLY A 54 3.25 -14.93 0.97
N LYS A 55 3.21 -13.74 1.59
CA LYS A 55 2.29 -13.43 2.68
C LYS A 55 1.66 -12.05 2.50
N LEU A 56 0.34 -12.01 2.46
CA LEU A 56 -0.46 -10.80 2.50
C LEU A 56 -1.23 -10.73 3.82
N VAL A 57 -1.03 -9.66 4.58
CA VAL A 57 -1.87 -9.32 5.74
C VAL A 57 -2.75 -8.16 5.34
N VAL A 58 -4.07 -8.36 5.37
CA VAL A 58 -5.07 -7.38 4.94
C VAL A 58 -5.89 -6.90 6.14
N ILE A 59 -6.00 -5.58 6.30
CA ILE A 59 -6.63 -4.93 7.44
C ILE A 59 -7.76 -4.02 6.96
N ASP A 60 -8.94 -4.22 7.49
CA ASP A 60 -10.12 -3.35 7.28
C ASP A 60 -11.20 -3.71 8.30
N ASP A 61 -11.94 -2.73 8.83
CA ASP A 61 -13.03 -2.95 9.78
C ASP A 61 -14.42 -2.90 9.13
N ASP A 62 -14.49 -2.62 7.84
CA ASP A 62 -15.74 -2.47 7.08
C ASP A 62 -16.31 -3.80 6.56
N ARG A 63 -17.56 -3.70 6.11
CA ARG A 63 -18.26 -4.75 5.35
C ARG A 63 -18.46 -4.35 3.90
N VAL A 64 -18.61 -5.34 3.05
CA VAL A 64 -18.95 -5.12 1.64
C VAL A 64 -20.36 -4.56 1.53
N ASP A 65 -20.49 -3.45 0.80
CA ASP A 65 -21.75 -2.80 0.48
C ASP A 65 -21.95 -2.72 -1.04
N SER A 66 -23.19 -2.73 -1.50
CA SER A 66 -23.52 -2.66 -2.93
C SER A 66 -22.96 -1.41 -3.61
N SER A 67 -22.91 -0.28 -2.91
CA SER A 67 -22.32 0.99 -3.38
C SER A 67 -20.80 0.92 -3.58
N ASN A 68 -20.14 -0.11 -3.04
CA ASN A 68 -18.70 -0.32 -3.19
C ASN A 68 -18.33 -1.01 -4.50
N LEU A 69 -19.22 -1.85 -5.06
CA LEU A 69 -18.90 -2.77 -6.16
C LEU A 69 -18.46 -2.07 -7.44
N GLN A 70 -18.86 -0.82 -7.66
CA GLN A 70 -18.47 -0.03 -8.84
C GLN A 70 -16.96 0.31 -8.89
N ARG A 71 -16.21 0.17 -7.76
CA ARG A 71 -14.77 0.47 -7.69
C ARG A 71 -13.95 -0.54 -6.88
N GLN A 72 -14.58 -1.39 -6.09
CA GLN A 72 -13.92 -2.43 -5.28
C GLN A 72 -14.06 -3.78 -5.99
N VAL A 73 -13.35 -3.91 -7.13
CA VAL A 73 -13.55 -4.95 -8.14
C VAL A 73 -13.19 -6.38 -7.70
N ILE A 74 -12.61 -6.54 -6.53
CA ILE A 74 -12.32 -7.85 -5.95
C ILE A 74 -13.60 -8.52 -5.41
N TYR A 75 -14.62 -7.74 -5.01
CA TYR A 75 -15.85 -8.25 -4.44
C TYR A 75 -16.89 -8.61 -5.51
N ARG A 76 -17.84 -9.44 -5.11
CA ARG A 76 -18.99 -9.90 -5.91
C ARG A 76 -20.29 -9.53 -5.18
N GLU A 77 -21.41 -9.55 -5.87
CA GLU A 77 -22.72 -9.33 -5.25
C GLU A 77 -23.02 -10.29 -4.10
N GLY A 78 -22.54 -11.54 -4.21
CA GLY A 78 -22.67 -12.55 -3.15
C GLY A 78 -21.84 -12.24 -1.89
N ASP A 79 -20.90 -11.30 -1.95
CA ASP A 79 -20.05 -10.91 -0.80
C ASP A 79 -20.69 -9.80 0.06
N ILE A 80 -21.83 -9.21 -0.38
CA ILE A 80 -22.50 -8.11 0.34
C ILE A 80 -22.79 -8.54 1.78
N LYS A 81 -22.44 -7.69 2.74
CA LYS A 81 -22.50 -7.87 4.21
C LYS A 81 -21.40 -8.74 4.80
N LEU A 82 -20.57 -9.42 4.02
CA LEU A 82 -19.36 -10.04 4.55
C LEU A 82 -18.34 -8.98 4.99
N ALA A 83 -17.46 -9.32 5.92
CA ALA A 83 -16.33 -8.49 6.23
C ALA A 83 -15.44 -8.34 4.98
N LYS A 84 -15.00 -7.12 4.66
CA LYS A 84 -14.16 -6.87 3.46
C LYS A 84 -12.90 -7.74 3.44
N THR A 85 -12.24 -7.88 4.58
CA THR A 85 -11.02 -8.69 4.72
C THR A 85 -11.27 -10.16 4.40
N GLU A 86 -12.38 -10.74 4.88
CA GLU A 86 -12.71 -12.15 4.64
C GLU A 86 -13.09 -12.39 3.17
N ALA A 87 -13.95 -11.53 2.60
CA ALA A 87 -14.32 -11.62 1.19
C ALA A 87 -13.07 -11.46 0.28
N MET A 88 -12.21 -10.49 0.57
CA MET A 88 -10.94 -10.30 -0.14
C MET A 88 -10.05 -11.55 -0.03
N ALA A 89 -9.83 -12.08 1.16
CA ALA A 89 -8.99 -13.25 1.37
C ALA A 89 -9.50 -14.47 0.62
N GLN A 90 -10.81 -14.67 0.54
CA GLN A 90 -11.40 -15.75 -0.25
C GLN A 90 -11.05 -15.60 -1.74
N GLN A 91 -11.22 -14.41 -2.31
CA GLN A 91 -10.90 -14.16 -3.73
C GLN A 91 -9.41 -14.34 -4.02
N LEU A 92 -8.54 -13.85 -3.12
CA LEU A 92 -7.09 -13.98 -3.28
C LEU A 92 -6.61 -15.43 -3.21
N ARG A 93 -7.18 -16.25 -2.31
CA ARG A 93 -6.88 -17.69 -2.23
C ARG A 93 -7.36 -18.45 -3.48
N HIS A 94 -8.51 -18.07 -4.04
CA HIS A 94 -8.99 -18.63 -5.32
C HIS A 94 -8.09 -18.21 -6.49
N LEU A 95 -7.57 -16.99 -6.47
CA LEU A 95 -6.64 -16.51 -7.50
C LEU A 95 -5.30 -17.22 -7.43
N ASN A 96 -4.74 -17.38 -6.22
CA ASN A 96 -3.45 -18.01 -6.01
C ASN A 96 -3.40 -18.78 -4.67
N SER A 97 -3.45 -20.11 -4.77
CA SER A 97 -3.41 -21.00 -3.60
C SER A 97 -2.00 -21.19 -2.99
N LEU A 98 -0.95 -20.67 -3.65
CA LEU A 98 0.43 -20.80 -3.18
C LEU A 98 0.82 -19.73 -2.15
N ILE A 99 -0.01 -18.70 -1.95
CA ILE A 99 0.25 -17.60 -1.02
C ILE A 99 -0.54 -17.75 0.28
N GLN A 100 -0.06 -17.09 1.32
CA GLN A 100 -0.76 -16.99 2.59
C GLN A 100 -1.48 -15.64 2.69
N VAL A 101 -2.78 -15.68 3.03
CA VAL A 101 -3.57 -14.47 3.28
C VAL A 101 -4.11 -14.52 4.70
N ARG A 102 -3.70 -13.55 5.52
CA ARG A 102 -4.20 -13.35 6.89
C ARG A 102 -5.06 -12.09 6.95
N THR A 103 -6.18 -12.19 7.64
CA THR A 103 -7.18 -11.12 7.79
C THR A 103 -7.14 -10.52 9.18
N ILE A 104 -7.32 -9.21 9.27
CA ILE A 104 -7.54 -8.49 10.53
C ILE A 104 -8.77 -7.60 10.34
N THR A 105 -9.90 -8.03 10.91
CA THR A 105 -11.23 -7.40 10.72
C THR A 105 -11.53 -6.42 11.85
N LYS A 106 -10.60 -5.52 12.12
CA LYS A 106 -10.75 -4.45 13.12
C LYS A 106 -9.75 -3.35 12.89
N ARG A 107 -10.00 -2.17 13.43
CA ARG A 107 -8.98 -1.12 13.57
C ARG A 107 -7.91 -1.57 14.55
N LEU A 108 -6.66 -1.35 14.19
CA LEU A 108 -5.54 -1.62 15.08
C LEU A 108 -5.31 -0.44 16.01
N ASP A 109 -5.02 -0.73 17.26
CA ASP A 109 -4.38 0.23 18.15
C ASP A 109 -2.90 0.43 17.74
N GLN A 110 -2.23 1.38 18.36
CA GLN A 110 -0.85 1.73 18.00
C GLN A 110 0.12 0.55 18.21
N ALA A 111 0.00 -0.19 19.30
CA ALA A 111 0.90 -1.31 19.60
C ALA A 111 0.70 -2.47 18.61
N GLN A 112 -0.55 -2.75 18.25
CA GLN A 112 -0.88 -3.76 17.25
C GLN A 112 -0.36 -3.36 15.86
N LEU A 113 -0.56 -2.10 15.46
CA LEU A 113 -0.04 -1.58 14.19
C LEU A 113 1.49 -1.65 14.14
N GLN A 114 2.16 -1.28 15.23
CA GLN A 114 3.60 -1.33 15.33
C GLN A 114 4.13 -2.76 15.12
N LEU A 115 3.49 -3.76 15.73
CA LEU A 115 3.85 -5.16 15.55
C LEU A 115 3.67 -5.62 14.10
N GLU A 116 2.54 -5.27 13.46
CA GLU A 116 2.28 -5.67 12.08
C GLU A 116 3.24 -5.00 11.08
N VAL A 117 3.55 -3.72 11.28
CA VAL A 117 4.52 -2.98 10.47
C VAL A 117 5.93 -3.53 10.63
N MET A 118 6.35 -3.86 11.86
CA MET A 118 7.66 -4.46 12.14
C MET A 118 7.86 -5.81 11.44
N LEU A 119 6.79 -6.58 11.24
CA LEU A 119 6.82 -7.87 10.58
C LEU A 119 6.75 -7.80 9.05
N ALA A 120 6.43 -6.64 8.48
CA ALA A 120 6.24 -6.45 7.05
C ALA A 120 7.52 -5.97 6.36
N ASP A 121 7.78 -6.44 5.16
CA ASP A 121 8.84 -5.93 4.28
C ASP A 121 8.43 -4.61 3.60
N VAL A 122 7.14 -4.41 3.41
CA VAL A 122 6.56 -3.18 2.84
C VAL A 122 5.11 -3.01 3.30
N VAL A 123 4.71 -1.76 3.53
CA VAL A 123 3.33 -1.39 3.88
C VAL A 123 2.68 -0.65 2.73
N LEU A 124 1.47 -1.07 2.34
CA LEU A 124 0.60 -0.33 1.43
C LEU A 124 -0.49 0.37 2.24
N ASP A 125 -0.47 1.69 2.20
CA ASP A 125 -1.54 2.52 2.72
C ASP A 125 -2.60 2.73 1.63
N CYS A 126 -3.70 2.01 1.78
CA CYS A 126 -4.90 2.08 0.95
C CYS A 126 -6.10 2.67 1.71
N SER A 127 -5.85 3.32 2.85
CA SER A 127 -6.87 3.93 3.70
C SER A 127 -7.44 5.20 3.07
N ASP A 128 -8.57 5.68 3.58
CA ASP A 128 -9.32 6.81 3.04
C ASP A 128 -9.40 8.02 3.99
N ASN A 129 -8.68 7.98 5.11
CA ASN A 129 -8.74 9.05 6.10
C ASN A 129 -7.35 9.47 6.60
N LEU A 130 -7.19 10.76 6.85
CA LEU A 130 -5.91 11.36 7.23
C LEU A 130 -5.36 10.84 8.57
N PRO A 131 -6.14 10.69 9.65
CA PRO A 131 -5.61 10.17 10.92
C PRO A 131 -4.96 8.79 10.78
N THR A 132 -5.60 7.86 10.06
CA THR A 132 -5.02 6.53 9.80
C THR A 132 -3.72 6.63 9.00
N ARG A 133 -3.67 7.48 7.96
CA ARG A 133 -2.46 7.70 7.14
C ARG A 133 -1.30 8.25 7.95
N GLN A 134 -1.57 9.22 8.84
CA GLN A 134 -0.56 9.79 9.74
C GLN A 134 -0.01 8.75 10.70
N GLN A 135 -0.89 7.93 11.28
CA GLN A 135 -0.49 6.84 12.18
C GLN A 135 0.36 5.80 11.45
N ILE A 136 -0.04 5.37 10.24
CA ILE A 136 0.74 4.44 9.41
C ILE A 136 2.12 5.03 9.10
N ASN A 137 2.17 6.28 8.63
CA ASN A 137 3.42 6.96 8.32
C ASN A 137 4.37 7.03 9.52
N GLN A 138 3.86 7.42 10.69
CA GLN A 138 4.65 7.49 11.91
C GLN A 138 5.26 6.12 12.25
N VAL A 139 4.43 5.08 12.30
CA VAL A 139 4.89 3.74 12.67
C VAL A 139 5.87 3.18 11.61
N CYS A 140 5.61 3.36 10.32
CA CYS A 140 6.55 2.95 9.27
C CYS A 140 7.89 3.67 9.40
N TYR A 141 7.87 4.98 9.70
CA TYR A 141 9.08 5.75 9.95
C TYR A 141 9.84 5.21 11.17
N GLU A 142 9.18 4.96 12.30
CA GLU A 142 9.79 4.43 13.53
C GLU A 142 10.41 3.03 13.31
N GLN A 143 9.74 2.16 12.56
CA GLN A 143 10.17 0.78 12.30
C GLN A 143 11.14 0.65 11.10
N ASN A 144 11.50 1.72 10.41
CA ASN A 144 12.30 1.71 9.17
C ASN A 144 11.67 0.85 8.05
N THR A 145 10.35 0.72 8.03
CA THR A 145 9.62 -0.08 7.05
C THR A 145 9.18 0.81 5.90
N PRO A 146 9.45 0.44 4.62
CA PRO A 146 8.99 1.20 3.46
C PRO A 146 7.47 1.34 3.42
N LEU A 147 7.00 2.54 3.06
CA LEU A 147 5.59 2.88 2.92
C LEU A 147 5.25 3.28 1.48
N ILE A 148 4.21 2.69 0.92
CA ILE A 148 3.65 3.06 -0.38
C ILE A 148 2.24 3.58 -0.14
N SER A 149 2.02 4.88 -0.33
CA SER A 149 0.73 5.53 -0.07
C SER A 149 0.08 5.99 -1.36
N ALA A 150 -1.25 5.80 -1.47
CA ALA A 150 -2.05 6.34 -2.55
C ALA A 150 -3.38 6.89 -2.03
N ALA A 151 -3.92 7.87 -2.74
CA ALA A 151 -5.24 8.44 -2.48
C ALA A 151 -5.92 8.80 -3.80
N ALA A 152 -7.25 8.72 -3.84
CA ALA A 152 -8.02 9.08 -5.03
C ALA A 152 -9.33 9.77 -4.63
N ILE A 153 -9.73 10.78 -5.43
CA ILE A 153 -10.99 11.50 -5.31
C ILE A 153 -11.44 11.97 -6.70
N GLY A 154 -12.70 11.76 -7.05
CA GLY A 154 -13.22 12.13 -8.36
C GLY A 154 -12.44 11.44 -9.49
N TRP A 155 -11.80 12.24 -10.31
CA TRP A 155 -10.93 11.83 -11.40
C TRP A 155 -9.44 11.99 -11.08
N GLN A 156 -9.10 12.37 -9.87
CA GLN A 156 -7.73 12.66 -9.47
C GLN A 156 -7.19 11.60 -8.52
N GLY A 157 -5.89 11.37 -8.60
CA GLY A 157 -5.19 10.44 -7.76
C GLY A 157 -3.84 10.98 -7.29
N GLN A 158 -3.36 10.42 -6.19
CA GLN A 158 -2.06 10.71 -5.61
C GLN A 158 -1.35 9.40 -5.33
N PHE A 159 -0.05 9.38 -5.57
CA PHE A 159 0.81 8.24 -5.29
C PHE A 159 2.16 8.73 -4.80
N ALA A 160 2.68 8.12 -3.75
CA ALA A 160 4.00 8.41 -3.21
C ALA A 160 4.64 7.16 -2.58
N VAL A 161 5.95 7.07 -2.69
CA VAL A 161 6.77 6.08 -2.01
C VAL A 161 7.63 6.77 -0.96
N PHE A 162 7.69 6.20 0.23
CA PHE A 162 8.56 6.63 1.32
C PHE A 162 9.43 5.44 1.73
N ASP A 163 10.68 5.43 1.27
CA ASP A 163 11.64 4.39 1.67
C ASP A 163 12.31 4.77 2.98
N TYR A 164 11.83 4.21 4.07
CA TYR A 164 12.36 4.43 5.40
C TYR A 164 13.46 3.44 5.78
N SER A 165 13.81 2.50 4.89
CA SER A 165 14.89 1.54 5.13
C SER A 165 16.28 2.18 5.04
N ASP A 166 16.41 3.32 4.34
CA ASP A 166 17.67 4.07 4.17
C ASP A 166 17.58 5.45 4.85
N LYS A 167 17.84 5.50 6.15
CA LYS A 167 17.89 6.73 6.94
C LYS A 167 19.33 7.11 7.31
N PRO A 168 19.64 8.42 7.43
CA PRO A 168 18.76 9.57 7.32
C PRO A 168 18.49 9.98 5.85
N SER A 169 17.24 10.14 5.51
CA SER A 169 16.81 10.67 4.20
C SER A 169 16.66 12.19 4.26
N ASN A 170 17.05 12.89 3.18
CA ASN A 170 16.76 14.31 2.99
C ASN A 170 15.34 14.54 2.46
N SER A 171 14.64 13.48 2.11
CA SER A 171 13.26 13.53 1.61
C SER A 171 12.26 13.73 2.75
N GLY A 172 11.18 14.49 2.50
CA GLY A 172 10.06 14.62 3.43
C GLY A 172 9.25 13.34 3.54
N CYS A 173 8.69 13.09 4.72
CA CYS A 173 7.74 11.99 4.95
C CYS A 173 6.29 12.43 4.62
N TYR A 174 5.32 11.52 4.80
CA TYR A 174 3.90 11.85 4.60
C TYR A 174 3.42 13.01 5.50
N ARG A 175 3.95 13.14 6.72
CA ARG A 175 3.65 14.26 7.63
C ARG A 175 4.19 15.60 7.11
N CYS A 176 5.30 15.62 6.38
CA CYS A 176 5.79 16.83 5.72
C CYS A 176 4.86 17.29 4.60
N LEU A 177 4.22 16.34 3.89
CA LEU A 177 3.24 16.64 2.86
C LEU A 177 1.92 17.17 3.44
N TYR A 178 1.47 16.60 4.56
CA TYR A 178 0.22 16.96 5.26
C TYR A 178 0.53 17.29 6.73
N PRO A 179 0.99 18.53 7.02
CA PRO A 179 1.46 18.93 8.37
C PRO A 179 0.32 19.26 9.35
N PHE A 180 -0.84 18.62 9.21
CA PHE A 180 -2.03 18.85 10.04
C PHE A 180 -2.67 17.51 10.42
N ASP A 181 -3.40 17.48 11.55
CA ASP A 181 -4.03 16.27 12.08
C ASP A 181 -5.42 16.06 11.52
N GLU A 182 -6.11 17.14 11.16
CA GLU A 182 -7.45 17.11 10.58
C GLU A 182 -7.48 17.94 9.29
N LEU A 183 -8.10 17.41 8.26
CA LEU A 183 -8.51 18.22 7.11
C LEU A 183 -9.68 19.09 7.60
N GLN A 184 -9.56 20.41 7.52
CA GLN A 184 -10.74 21.28 7.63
C GLN A 184 -11.80 20.71 6.69
N GLN A 185 -13.04 20.56 7.19
CA GLN A 185 -14.14 19.86 6.53
C GLN A 185 -14.48 20.49 5.16
N THR A 186 -13.67 20.20 4.17
CA THR A 186 -13.97 20.43 2.77
C THR A 186 -14.31 19.07 2.16
N MET A 187 -15.60 18.75 2.16
CA MET A 187 -16.25 17.64 1.46
C MET A 187 -15.68 16.24 1.82
N LYS A 188 -16.46 15.46 2.52
CA LYS A 188 -16.17 14.03 2.73
C LYS A 188 -16.03 13.34 1.36
N CYS A 189 -15.07 12.45 1.19
CA CYS A 189 -14.89 11.66 -0.05
C CYS A 189 -16.18 10.95 -0.51
N SER A 190 -17.11 10.68 0.42
CA SER A 190 -18.44 10.13 0.14
C SER A 190 -19.37 11.09 -0.63
N GLU A 191 -19.10 12.40 -0.62
CA GLU A 191 -19.95 13.43 -1.26
C GLU A 191 -19.42 13.87 -2.63
N THR A 192 -18.14 13.62 -2.94
CA THR A 192 -17.47 14.09 -4.16
C THR A 192 -17.48 13.09 -5.32
N GLY A 193 -17.90 11.85 -5.09
CA GLY A 193 -17.84 10.79 -6.08
C GLY A 193 -16.41 10.32 -6.38
N ILE A 194 -16.29 9.18 -7.05
CA ILE A 194 -15.03 8.56 -7.45
C ILE A 194 -15.25 7.63 -8.62
N ILE A 195 -14.38 7.68 -9.61
CA ILE A 195 -14.42 6.76 -10.75
C ILE A 195 -13.51 5.54 -10.49
N GLY A 196 -14.05 4.33 -10.64
CA GLY A 196 -13.35 3.07 -10.36
C GLY A 196 -11.98 2.92 -11.01
N PRO A 197 -11.81 3.17 -12.32
CA PRO A 197 -10.51 3.06 -12.99
C PRO A 197 -9.40 3.93 -12.39
N VAL A 198 -9.70 5.08 -11.80
CA VAL A 198 -8.69 5.93 -11.13
C VAL A 198 -8.13 5.21 -9.90
N VAL A 199 -9.00 4.69 -9.01
CA VAL A 199 -8.53 3.90 -7.86
C VAL A 199 -7.82 2.63 -8.30
N GLY A 200 -8.30 1.96 -9.36
CA GLY A 200 -7.66 0.79 -9.94
C GLY A 200 -6.23 1.09 -10.41
N THR A 201 -6.05 2.20 -11.14
CA THR A 201 -4.74 2.66 -11.60
C THR A 201 -3.79 2.87 -10.41
N LEU A 202 -4.22 3.63 -9.41
CA LEU A 202 -3.39 3.93 -8.24
C LEU A 202 -3.04 2.68 -7.43
N GLY A 203 -3.99 1.76 -7.21
CA GLY A 203 -3.73 0.48 -6.54
C GLY A 203 -2.75 -0.39 -7.31
N ASN A 204 -2.82 -0.39 -8.65
CA ASN A 204 -1.85 -1.08 -9.50
C ASN A 204 -0.45 -0.46 -9.41
N TYR A 205 -0.34 0.87 -9.32
CA TYR A 205 0.95 1.53 -9.06
C TYR A 205 1.52 1.15 -7.70
N GLN A 206 0.69 1.06 -6.65
CA GLN A 206 1.12 0.56 -5.35
C GLN A 206 1.65 -0.87 -5.43
N ALA A 207 0.93 -1.77 -6.11
CA ALA A 207 1.37 -3.15 -6.31
C ALA A 207 2.68 -3.23 -7.10
N LEU A 208 2.80 -2.45 -8.19
CA LEU A 208 4.01 -2.42 -9.01
C LEU A 208 5.23 -1.95 -8.21
N ALA A 209 5.10 -0.87 -7.43
CA ALA A 209 6.19 -0.39 -6.58
C ALA A 209 6.58 -1.42 -5.50
N ALA A 210 5.60 -2.09 -4.89
CA ALA A 210 5.86 -3.16 -3.93
C ALA A 210 6.61 -4.33 -4.58
N ILE A 211 6.19 -4.79 -5.75
CA ILE A 211 6.85 -5.86 -6.50
C ILE A 211 8.30 -5.46 -6.84
N GLN A 212 8.54 -4.21 -7.26
CA GLN A 212 9.90 -3.71 -7.50
C GLN A 212 10.76 -3.81 -6.23
N LYS A 213 10.28 -3.26 -5.11
CA LYS A 213 11.02 -3.33 -3.84
C LYS A 213 11.32 -4.76 -3.43
N LEU A 214 10.33 -5.64 -3.49
CA LEU A 214 10.44 -7.01 -3.00
C LEU A 214 11.25 -7.92 -3.94
N ALA A 215 11.09 -7.78 -5.26
CA ALA A 215 11.78 -8.61 -6.25
C ALA A 215 13.19 -8.12 -6.58
N ILE A 216 13.43 -6.79 -6.57
CA ILE A 216 14.66 -6.16 -7.06
C ILE A 216 15.42 -5.44 -5.94
N ASP A 217 14.83 -5.37 -4.74
CA ASP A 217 15.35 -4.70 -3.53
C ASP A 217 15.54 -3.18 -3.69
N ARG A 218 14.81 -2.57 -4.59
CA ARG A 218 14.80 -1.10 -4.75
C ARG A 218 13.49 -0.62 -5.35
N PHE A 219 13.13 0.62 -5.03
CA PHE A 219 12.13 1.35 -5.78
C PHE A 219 12.78 2.01 -7.01
N HIS A 220 12.06 2.04 -8.14
CA HIS A 220 12.43 2.86 -9.29
C HIS A 220 11.80 4.25 -9.22
N VAL A 221 10.78 4.42 -8.38
CA VAL A 221 10.22 5.72 -8.03
C VAL A 221 11.03 6.32 -6.90
N GLU A 222 11.45 7.58 -7.04
CA GLU A 222 12.24 8.26 -6.00
C GLU A 222 11.38 8.47 -4.73
N SER A 223 11.95 8.12 -3.59
CA SER A 223 11.35 8.39 -2.29
C SER A 223 11.21 9.89 -2.04
N GLY A 224 10.06 10.32 -1.47
CA GLY A 224 9.79 11.73 -1.22
C GLY A 224 9.34 12.53 -2.45
N GLN A 225 8.86 11.84 -3.48
CA GLN A 225 8.13 12.46 -4.59
C GLN A 225 6.64 12.16 -4.49
N LEU A 226 5.82 13.18 -4.74
CA LEU A 226 4.38 13.06 -4.91
C LEU A 226 4.05 13.04 -6.40
N HIS A 227 3.40 11.97 -6.83
CA HIS A 227 2.88 11.82 -8.19
C HIS A 227 1.38 12.08 -8.19
N LEU A 228 0.94 13.07 -8.97
CA LEU A 228 -0.46 13.46 -9.12
C LEU A 228 -0.98 12.95 -10.46
N PHE A 229 -2.05 12.16 -10.42
CA PHE A 229 -2.72 11.63 -11.59
C PHE A 229 -3.99 12.42 -11.91
N ASP A 230 -4.10 12.93 -13.13
CA ASP A 230 -5.34 13.50 -13.68
C ASP A 230 -5.97 12.48 -14.64
N GLY A 231 -7.01 11.80 -14.18
CA GLY A 231 -7.72 10.78 -14.94
C GLY A 231 -8.56 11.32 -16.09
N LEU A 232 -8.90 12.62 -16.11
CA LEU A 232 -9.55 13.24 -17.26
C LEU A 232 -8.59 13.49 -18.42
N ARG A 233 -7.35 13.88 -18.09
CA ARG A 233 -6.30 14.17 -19.10
C ARG A 233 -5.35 13.01 -19.31
N MET A 234 -5.46 11.93 -18.50
CA MET A 234 -4.60 10.75 -18.57
C MET A 234 -3.11 11.10 -18.42
N ASN A 235 -2.77 12.06 -17.57
CA ASN A 235 -1.40 12.51 -17.37
C ASN A 235 -0.98 12.45 -15.88
N TRP A 236 0.34 12.49 -15.68
CA TRP A 236 0.98 12.54 -14.38
C TRP A 236 1.78 13.83 -14.23
N GLN A 237 1.77 14.37 -13.03
CA GLN A 237 2.67 15.43 -12.60
C GLN A 237 3.44 14.94 -11.38
N THR A 238 4.69 15.36 -11.25
CA THR A 238 5.56 14.97 -10.13
C THR A 238 6.03 16.20 -9.38
N MET A 239 5.98 16.15 -8.06
CA MET A 239 6.43 17.22 -7.16
C MET A 239 7.32 16.62 -6.08
N SER A 240 8.39 17.33 -5.69
CA SER A 240 9.23 16.91 -4.56
C SER A 240 8.56 17.26 -3.23
N ILE A 241 8.61 16.32 -2.27
CA ILE A 241 8.17 16.53 -0.89
C ILE A 241 9.39 17.01 -0.09
N THR A 242 9.40 18.31 0.25
CA THR A 242 10.50 18.90 1.03
C THR A 242 10.40 18.45 2.49
N LYS A 243 11.54 18.00 3.06
CA LYS A 243 11.62 17.68 4.48
C LYS A 243 11.45 18.94 5.33
N ASP A 244 10.50 18.92 6.23
CA ASP A 244 10.39 19.93 7.29
C ASP A 244 11.27 19.53 8.47
N LYS A 245 12.22 20.41 8.82
CA LYS A 245 13.15 20.20 9.96
C LYS A 245 12.44 20.11 11.31
N GLN A 246 11.24 20.69 11.41
CA GLN A 246 10.40 20.66 12.61
C GLN A 246 9.32 19.56 12.55
N CYS A 247 9.34 18.72 11.52
CA CYS A 247 8.36 17.65 11.39
C CYS A 247 8.32 16.75 12.62
N GLN A 248 7.12 16.50 13.15
CA GLN A 248 6.92 15.67 14.34
C GLN A 248 7.34 14.20 14.13
N VAL A 249 7.45 13.74 12.88
CA VAL A 249 7.83 12.37 12.54
C VAL A 249 9.30 12.28 12.12
N CYS A 250 9.71 13.01 11.09
CA CYS A 250 11.05 12.89 10.50
C CYS A 250 11.97 14.09 10.74
N GLY A 251 11.56 15.06 11.57
CA GLY A 251 12.36 16.26 11.88
C GLY A 251 13.66 15.95 12.62
N ASP A 252 14.59 16.90 12.55
CA ASP A 252 15.95 16.71 13.06
C ASP A 252 16.00 16.54 14.59
N ASN A 253 15.01 17.02 15.32
CA ASN A 253 14.90 16.88 16.78
C ASN A 253 14.50 15.46 17.24
N ASN A 254 14.03 14.60 16.33
CA ASN A 254 13.65 13.21 16.62
C ASN A 254 14.83 12.23 16.46
N LEU A 255 16.02 12.73 16.10
CA LEU A 255 17.24 11.95 15.96
C LEU A 255 18.08 11.91 17.27
N ALA A 256 17.50 12.24 18.43
CA ALA A 256 18.21 12.14 19.70
C ALA A 256 18.59 10.66 19.97
N PRO A 257 19.86 10.37 20.27
CA PRO A 257 20.32 9.01 20.49
C PRO A 257 19.57 8.42 21.68
N VAL A 258 19.08 7.19 21.52
CA VAL A 258 18.73 6.34 22.66
C VAL A 258 20.03 6.16 23.43
N SER A 259 20.16 6.91 24.54
CA SER A 259 21.29 6.76 25.46
C SER A 259 21.24 5.36 26.06
N SER A 260 22.33 4.68 25.85
CA SER A 260 22.75 3.37 26.38
C SER A 260 22.27 3.03 27.78
#